data_9649d627e8872cf7917a38fec4b67887
#
_entry.id   9649d627e8872cf7917a38fec4b67887
#
_cell.length_a   1.000
_cell.length_b   1.000
_cell.length_c   1.000
_cell.angle_alpha   90.00
_cell.angle_beta   90.00
_cell.angle_gamma   90.00
#
_symmetry.space_group_name_H-M   'P 1'
#
loop_
_entity.id
_entity.type
_entity.pdbx_description
1 polymer ?
#
loop_
_entity_poly.entity_id
_entity_poly.type
_entity_poly.pdbx_seq_one_letter_code
_entity_poly.pdbx_strand_id
1 'polypeptide(L)'
;IPTVFTNHAKINQNCIYNQDEILVVGISQSGTSVSTIEAMKKAKQEGYYTVAITEATESLITREVDRVVKLTCGKEEIPVETRGYSVTLLQGYLTALEVAHSRKKLDDTDFELRITRTAEFLEHYPEIMEQTEKWYLANQKELLNMRKGCVAAYGLNYCTAIEAELKLFETFKHPVRGYEMEEMIHGPQMAFDED
;
A
#
# COMPACT_ATOMS: atom_id res chain seq x y z
N ILE A 1 -3.67 -13.15 5.22
CA ILE A 1 -2.52 -12.73 6.05
C ILE A 1 -1.57 -12.04 5.10
N PRO A 2 -1.25 -10.76 5.29
CA PRO A 2 -0.30 -10.09 4.45
C PRO A 2 1.08 -10.71 4.65
N THR A 3 1.63 -11.25 3.58
CA THR A 3 3.02 -11.68 3.58
C THR A 3 3.86 -10.51 3.13
N VAL A 4 4.65 -9.95 4.02
CA VAL A 4 5.62 -8.93 3.67
C VAL A 4 6.83 -9.61 3.07
N PHE A 5 7.07 -9.40 1.79
CA PHE A 5 8.31 -9.82 1.15
C PHE A 5 9.39 -8.82 1.47
N THR A 6 10.37 -9.23 2.25
CA THR A 6 11.63 -8.52 2.33
C THR A 6 12.47 -8.82 1.08
N ASN A 7 13.39 -7.94 0.74
CA ASN A 7 14.31 -8.04 -0.41
C ASN A 7 15.11 -9.36 -0.51
N HIS A 8 14.99 -10.22 0.46
CA HIS A 8 15.60 -11.54 0.51
C HIS A 8 14.53 -12.62 0.56
N ALA A 9 13.48 -12.45 -0.24
CA ALA A 9 12.32 -13.31 -0.30
C ALA A 9 12.67 -14.82 -0.24
N LYS A 10 12.94 -15.28 0.95
CA LYS A 10 12.54 -16.63 1.31
C LYS A 10 11.05 -16.51 1.56
N ILE A 11 10.24 -16.98 0.63
CA ILE A 11 8.86 -17.30 0.91
C ILE A 11 8.94 -18.13 2.18
N ASN A 12 8.25 -17.65 3.21
CA ASN A 12 8.47 -18.12 4.57
C ASN A 12 8.35 -19.66 4.59
N GLN A 13 9.45 -20.36 4.81
CA GLN A 13 9.49 -21.82 4.89
C GLN A 13 8.60 -22.38 6.00
N ASN A 14 8.12 -21.50 6.90
CA ASN A 14 7.16 -21.82 7.95
C ASN A 14 5.69 -21.59 7.53
N CYS A 15 5.43 -21.34 6.24
CA CYS A 15 4.06 -21.23 5.77
C CYS A 15 3.37 -22.60 5.89
N ILE A 16 2.31 -22.65 6.70
CA ILE A 16 1.53 -23.86 6.95
C ILE A 16 0.56 -24.22 5.80
N TYR A 17 0.53 -23.41 4.75
CA TYR A 17 -0.33 -23.62 3.59
C TYR A 17 0.40 -24.43 2.52
N ASN A 18 -0.36 -25.28 1.80
CA ASN A 18 0.16 -25.94 0.62
C ASN A 18 0.53 -24.91 -0.46
N GLN A 19 1.55 -25.21 -1.24
CA GLN A 19 2.03 -24.34 -2.31
C GLN A 19 0.93 -23.94 -3.30
N ASP A 20 0.06 -24.89 -3.65
CA ASP A 20 -1.08 -24.68 -4.57
C ASP A 20 -2.17 -23.75 -4.01
N GLU A 21 -2.13 -23.47 -2.71
CA GLU A 21 -3.06 -22.56 -2.04
C GLU A 21 -2.49 -21.13 -1.90
N ILE A 22 -1.25 -20.92 -2.35
CA ILE A 22 -0.53 -19.64 -2.20
C ILE A 22 -0.50 -18.92 -3.54
N LEU A 23 -1.02 -17.70 -3.53
CA LEU A 23 -0.86 -16.73 -4.61
C LEU A 23 0.20 -15.72 -4.20
N VAL A 24 1.24 -15.58 -5.02
CA VAL A 24 2.27 -14.55 -4.82
C VAL A 24 1.95 -13.34 -5.70
N VAL A 25 1.77 -12.19 -5.06
CA VAL A 25 1.42 -10.94 -5.74
C VAL A 25 2.56 -9.95 -5.61
N GLY A 26 3.16 -9.56 -6.75
CA GLY A 26 4.13 -8.49 -6.84
C GLY A 26 3.47 -7.17 -7.25
N ILE A 27 3.68 -6.12 -6.46
CA ILE A 27 3.12 -4.80 -6.77
C ILE A 27 4.26 -3.86 -7.13
N SER A 28 4.19 -3.30 -8.33
CA SER A 28 5.15 -2.31 -8.81
C SER A 28 4.48 -1.44 -9.86
N GLN A 29 4.23 -0.17 -9.54
CA GLN A 29 3.51 0.74 -10.45
C GLN A 29 4.26 0.88 -11.78
N SER A 30 5.56 1.14 -11.77
CA SER A 30 6.40 1.23 -12.98
C SER A 30 6.73 -0.13 -13.59
N GLY A 31 6.56 -1.23 -12.84
CA GLY A 31 6.96 -2.57 -13.24
C GLY A 31 8.47 -2.77 -13.43
N THR A 32 9.30 -1.87 -12.87
CA THR A 32 10.76 -1.88 -13.01
C THR A 32 11.51 -2.04 -11.70
N SER A 33 10.79 -2.17 -10.57
CA SER A 33 11.41 -2.36 -9.25
C SER A 33 12.20 -3.66 -9.19
N VAL A 34 13.50 -3.57 -9.16
CA VAL A 34 14.43 -4.72 -9.26
C VAL A 34 14.15 -5.77 -8.19
N SER A 35 14.02 -5.36 -6.94
CA SER A 35 13.76 -6.29 -5.83
C SER A 35 12.42 -7.02 -5.96
N THR A 36 11.38 -6.34 -6.47
CA THR A 36 10.08 -6.96 -6.73
C THR A 36 10.18 -7.97 -7.87
N ILE A 37 10.86 -7.61 -8.97
CA ILE A 37 11.08 -8.51 -10.11
C ILE A 37 11.82 -9.77 -9.67
N GLU A 38 12.90 -9.64 -8.93
CA GLU A 38 13.68 -10.79 -8.45
C GLU A 38 12.87 -11.67 -7.49
N ALA A 39 12.04 -11.09 -6.63
CA ALA A 39 11.13 -11.84 -5.77
C ALA A 39 10.10 -12.64 -6.60
N MET A 40 9.53 -12.04 -7.66
CA MET A 40 8.57 -12.71 -8.53
C MET A 40 9.21 -13.84 -9.34
N LYS A 41 10.40 -13.61 -9.90
CA LYS A 41 11.19 -14.66 -10.57
C LYS A 41 11.42 -15.85 -9.66
N LYS A 42 11.87 -15.59 -8.44
CA LYS A 42 12.13 -16.63 -7.46
C LYS A 42 10.87 -17.40 -7.09
N ALA A 43 9.77 -16.70 -6.81
CA ALA A 43 8.50 -17.33 -6.51
C ALA A 43 8.05 -18.28 -7.64
N LYS A 44 8.16 -17.81 -8.89
CA LYS A 44 7.83 -18.63 -10.08
C LYS A 44 8.74 -19.84 -10.23
N GLN A 45 10.05 -19.69 -10.00
CA GLN A 45 11.01 -20.79 -10.04
C GLN A 45 10.74 -21.85 -8.95
N GLU A 46 10.23 -21.42 -7.80
CA GLU A 46 9.82 -22.28 -6.70
C GLU A 46 8.43 -22.90 -6.94
N GLY A 47 7.76 -22.62 -8.08
CA GLY A 47 6.50 -23.22 -8.50
C GLY A 47 5.25 -22.54 -7.96
N TYR A 48 5.35 -21.34 -7.38
CA TYR A 48 4.17 -20.58 -6.95
C TYR A 48 3.48 -19.93 -8.14
N TYR A 49 2.14 -19.81 -8.07
CA TYR A 49 1.40 -19.01 -9.03
C TYR A 49 1.61 -17.51 -8.73
N THR A 50 2.01 -16.77 -9.76
CA THR A 50 2.48 -15.39 -9.61
C THR A 50 1.63 -14.40 -10.37
N VAL A 51 1.33 -13.27 -9.72
CA VAL A 51 0.55 -12.15 -10.30
C VAL A 51 1.32 -10.85 -10.09
N ALA A 52 1.46 -10.04 -11.13
CA ALA A 52 1.93 -8.67 -11.01
C ALA A 52 0.75 -7.69 -11.06
N ILE A 53 0.72 -6.73 -10.15
CA ILE A 53 -0.14 -5.56 -10.21
C ILE A 53 0.73 -4.38 -10.62
N THR A 54 0.49 -3.81 -11.81
CA THR A 54 1.32 -2.75 -12.39
C THR A 54 0.52 -1.85 -13.32
N GLU A 55 0.87 -0.57 -13.40
CA GLU A 55 0.33 0.33 -14.43
C GLU A 55 0.97 0.04 -15.79
N ALA A 56 2.25 -0.29 -15.81
CA ALA A 56 3.04 -0.50 -17.01
C ALA A 56 2.95 -1.96 -17.49
N THR A 57 1.92 -2.28 -18.26
CA THR A 57 1.60 -3.66 -18.71
C THR A 57 2.61 -4.29 -19.67
N GLU A 58 3.58 -3.53 -20.16
CA GLU A 58 4.68 -4.02 -21.03
C GLU A 58 6.05 -3.94 -20.34
N SER A 59 6.07 -3.78 -19.02
CA SER A 59 7.27 -3.62 -18.22
C SER A 59 8.02 -4.94 -17.95
N LEU A 60 9.15 -4.84 -17.26
CA LEU A 60 9.99 -6.01 -16.97
C LEU A 60 9.29 -7.04 -16.09
N ILE A 61 8.55 -6.59 -15.08
CA ILE A 61 7.86 -7.51 -14.15
C ILE A 61 6.83 -8.39 -14.85
N THR A 62 6.19 -7.88 -15.91
CA THR A 62 5.11 -8.60 -16.61
C THR A 62 5.61 -9.84 -17.37
N ARG A 63 6.90 -9.90 -17.65
CA ARG A 63 7.55 -11.04 -18.31
C ARG A 63 7.88 -12.18 -17.34
N GLU A 64 7.88 -11.88 -16.05
CA GLU A 64 8.37 -12.78 -15.00
C GLU A 64 7.24 -13.41 -14.18
N VAL A 65 5.99 -13.15 -14.53
CA VAL A 65 4.81 -13.62 -13.80
C VAL A 65 3.85 -14.42 -14.70
N ASP A 66 2.90 -15.13 -14.07
CA ASP A 66 1.89 -15.90 -14.80
C ASP A 66 0.71 -15.04 -15.23
N ARG A 67 0.38 -13.99 -14.47
CA ARG A 67 -0.70 -13.05 -14.77
C ARG A 67 -0.32 -11.62 -14.43
N VAL A 68 -0.93 -10.71 -15.17
CA VAL A 68 -0.81 -9.26 -14.96
C VAL A 68 -2.18 -8.69 -14.70
N VAL A 69 -2.29 -7.90 -13.63
CA VAL A 69 -3.44 -7.06 -13.33
C VAL A 69 -3.02 -5.61 -13.54
N LYS A 70 -3.71 -4.91 -14.40
CA LYS A 70 -3.43 -3.50 -14.67
C LYS A 70 -3.92 -2.64 -13.49
N LEU A 71 -3.01 -1.83 -12.96
CA LEU A 71 -3.30 -0.79 -11.99
C LEU A 71 -3.71 0.48 -12.76
N THR A 72 -4.99 0.82 -12.79
CA THR A 72 -5.51 1.91 -13.63
C THR A 72 -5.39 3.28 -12.97
N CYS A 73 -4.22 3.60 -12.42
CA CYS A 73 -3.94 4.88 -11.79
C CYS A 73 -3.39 5.95 -12.74
N GLY A 74 -2.96 5.55 -13.92
CA GLY A 74 -2.20 6.40 -14.83
C GLY A 74 -0.78 6.66 -14.32
N LYS A 75 0.01 7.33 -15.16
CA LYS A 75 1.39 7.69 -14.80
C LYS A 75 1.39 8.83 -13.80
N GLU A 76 2.20 8.71 -12.74
CA GLU A 76 2.45 9.84 -11.84
C GLU A 76 3.20 10.96 -12.57
N GLU A 77 2.79 12.20 -12.30
CA GLU A 77 3.38 13.40 -12.92
C GLU A 77 4.55 13.95 -12.11
N ILE A 78 4.62 13.58 -10.84
CA ILE A 78 5.67 13.99 -9.90
C ILE A 78 6.46 12.78 -9.40
N PRO A 79 7.71 12.96 -8.95
CA PRO A 79 8.55 11.86 -8.49
C PRO A 79 8.04 11.14 -7.25
N VAL A 80 7.21 11.81 -6.43
CA VAL A 80 6.65 11.25 -5.20
C VAL A 80 5.30 10.60 -5.51
N GLU A 81 5.26 9.29 -5.51
CA GLU A 81 4.03 8.53 -5.80
C GLU A 81 3.02 8.69 -4.65
N THR A 82 1.81 9.18 -4.96
CA THR A 82 0.71 9.32 -4.00
C THR A 82 -0.56 8.64 -4.50
N ARG A 83 -0.97 8.91 -5.73
CA ARG A 83 -2.14 8.30 -6.37
C ARG A 83 -1.97 6.79 -6.52
N GLY A 84 -0.78 6.34 -6.89
CA GLY A 84 -0.45 4.92 -7.02
C GLY A 84 -0.68 4.14 -5.74
N TYR A 85 -0.35 4.73 -4.57
CA TYR A 85 -0.63 4.12 -3.27
C TYR A 85 -2.13 3.91 -3.03
N SER A 86 -2.94 4.95 -3.17
CA SER A 86 -4.40 4.88 -2.94
C SER A 86 -5.08 3.87 -3.87
N VAL A 87 -4.71 3.88 -5.16
CA VAL A 87 -5.27 2.93 -6.15
C VAL A 87 -4.78 1.50 -5.88
N THR A 88 -3.56 1.31 -5.39
CA THR A 88 -3.05 -0.01 -4.98
C THR A 88 -3.85 -0.57 -3.80
N LEU A 89 -4.17 0.24 -2.79
CA LEU A 89 -5.03 -0.17 -1.68
C LEU A 89 -6.42 -0.59 -2.19
N LEU A 90 -7.03 0.21 -3.05
CA LEU A 90 -8.33 -0.09 -3.65
C LEU A 90 -8.27 -1.40 -4.46
N GLN A 91 -7.26 -1.57 -5.30
CA GLN A 91 -7.08 -2.79 -6.09
C GLN A 91 -6.91 -4.02 -5.20
N GLY A 92 -6.12 -3.92 -4.13
CA GLY A 92 -5.96 -4.99 -3.15
C GLY A 92 -7.27 -5.36 -2.47
N TYR A 93 -8.04 -4.37 -2.06
CA TYR A 93 -9.36 -4.56 -1.44
C TYR A 93 -10.35 -5.24 -2.40
N LEU A 94 -10.48 -4.72 -3.62
CA LEU A 94 -11.38 -5.30 -4.63
C LEU A 94 -10.97 -6.73 -4.99
N THR A 95 -9.68 -7.00 -5.10
CA THR A 95 -9.17 -8.36 -5.33
C THR A 95 -9.52 -9.29 -4.18
N ALA A 96 -9.40 -8.85 -2.94
CA ALA A 96 -9.78 -9.64 -1.77
C ALA A 96 -11.28 -9.94 -1.72
N LEU A 97 -12.13 -8.96 -2.07
CA LEU A 97 -13.58 -9.15 -2.17
C LEU A 97 -13.93 -10.19 -3.23
N GLU A 98 -13.35 -10.08 -4.43
CA GLU A 98 -13.58 -11.00 -5.53
C GLU A 98 -13.16 -12.43 -5.18
N VAL A 99 -12.00 -12.60 -4.55
CA VAL A 99 -11.53 -13.91 -4.09
C VAL A 99 -12.45 -14.49 -3.02
N ALA A 100 -12.90 -13.67 -2.07
CA ALA A 100 -13.83 -14.12 -1.02
C ALA A 100 -15.18 -14.55 -1.61
N HIS A 101 -15.72 -13.79 -2.56
CA HIS A 101 -16.96 -14.07 -3.26
C HIS A 101 -16.84 -15.35 -4.11
N SER A 102 -15.82 -15.46 -4.96
CA SER A 102 -15.56 -16.63 -5.79
C SER A 102 -15.40 -17.92 -4.98
N ARG A 103 -14.83 -17.80 -3.77
CA ARG A 103 -14.68 -18.92 -2.81
C ARG A 103 -15.91 -19.14 -1.93
N LYS A 104 -17.02 -18.46 -2.16
CA LYS A 104 -18.26 -18.52 -1.36
C LYS A 104 -18.05 -18.25 0.14
N LYS A 105 -17.08 -17.38 0.46
CA LYS A 105 -16.84 -16.86 1.80
C LYS A 105 -17.60 -15.53 2.03
N LEU A 106 -18.08 -14.95 0.96
CA LEU A 106 -18.93 -13.77 0.91
C LEU A 106 -20.09 -14.10 -0.03
N ASP A 107 -21.32 -13.86 0.37
CA ASP A 107 -22.48 -14.06 -0.49
C ASP A 107 -22.67 -12.87 -1.45
N ASP A 108 -23.60 -13.03 -2.41
CA ASP A 108 -23.86 -12.03 -3.44
C ASP A 108 -24.33 -10.69 -2.85
N THR A 109 -25.15 -10.74 -1.80
CA THR A 109 -25.72 -9.55 -1.16
C THR A 109 -24.63 -8.75 -0.45
N ASP A 110 -23.80 -9.42 0.34
CA ASP A 110 -22.68 -8.79 1.05
C ASP A 110 -21.62 -8.29 0.07
N PHE A 111 -21.36 -9.01 -1.02
CA PHE A 111 -20.44 -8.58 -2.07
C PHE A 111 -20.91 -7.26 -2.70
N GLU A 112 -22.14 -7.23 -3.22
CA GLU A 112 -22.73 -6.04 -3.85
C GLU A 112 -22.80 -4.85 -2.89
N LEU A 113 -23.16 -5.09 -1.62
CA LEU A 113 -23.18 -4.05 -0.60
C LEU A 113 -21.79 -3.42 -0.40
N ARG A 114 -20.72 -4.22 -0.37
CA ARG A 114 -19.34 -3.72 -0.22
C ARG A 114 -18.86 -2.95 -1.44
N ILE A 115 -19.20 -3.42 -2.63
CA ILE A 115 -18.89 -2.70 -3.88
C ILE A 115 -19.60 -1.35 -3.89
N THR A 116 -20.90 -1.33 -3.58
CA THR A 116 -21.70 -0.09 -3.53
C THR A 116 -21.14 0.91 -2.52
N ARG A 117 -20.84 0.48 -1.29
CA ARG A 117 -20.23 1.35 -0.27
C ARG A 117 -18.86 1.87 -0.67
N THR A 118 -18.09 1.07 -1.41
CA THR A 118 -16.79 1.52 -1.93
C THR A 118 -16.97 2.60 -2.98
N ALA A 119 -17.94 2.44 -3.89
CA ALA A 119 -18.26 3.44 -4.89
C ALA A 119 -18.75 4.75 -4.23
N GLU A 120 -19.68 4.67 -3.30
CA GLU A 120 -20.17 5.81 -2.51
C GLU A 120 -19.03 6.56 -1.79
N PHE A 121 -18.10 5.82 -1.16
CA PHE A 121 -16.92 6.43 -0.53
C PHE A 121 -16.06 7.19 -1.54
N LEU A 122 -15.84 6.62 -2.74
CA LEU A 122 -15.03 7.26 -3.78
C LEU A 122 -15.66 8.54 -4.32
N GLU A 123 -16.99 8.67 -4.30
CA GLU A 123 -17.69 9.90 -4.67
C GLU A 123 -17.39 11.07 -3.73
N HIS A 124 -17.07 10.78 -2.45
CA HIS A 124 -16.67 11.78 -1.45
C HIS A 124 -15.17 12.13 -1.49
N TYR A 125 -14.37 11.43 -2.29
CA TYR A 125 -12.92 11.63 -2.32
C TYR A 125 -12.51 13.08 -2.69
N PRO A 126 -13.16 13.75 -3.65
CA PRO A 126 -12.86 15.16 -3.96
C PRO A 126 -13.10 16.11 -2.78
N GLU A 127 -14.16 15.86 -1.99
CA GLU A 127 -14.44 16.64 -0.78
C GLU A 127 -13.35 16.48 0.28
N ILE A 128 -12.90 15.24 0.49
CA ILE A 128 -11.79 14.94 1.42
C ILE A 128 -10.51 15.68 1.00
N MET A 129 -10.21 15.70 -0.30
CA MET A 129 -9.07 16.42 -0.85
C MET A 129 -9.17 17.92 -0.60
N GLU A 130 -10.33 18.53 -0.86
CA GLU A 130 -10.57 19.96 -0.63
C GLU A 130 -10.45 20.32 0.86
N GLN A 131 -10.99 19.49 1.75
CA GLN A 131 -10.87 19.70 3.20
C GLN A 131 -9.42 19.58 3.68
N THR A 132 -8.67 18.63 3.12
CA THR A 132 -7.24 18.45 3.42
C THR A 132 -6.42 19.64 2.98
N GLU A 133 -6.68 20.18 1.79
CA GLU A 133 -6.02 21.37 1.30
C GLU A 133 -6.32 22.60 2.19
N LYS A 134 -7.57 22.81 2.57
CA LYS A 134 -7.96 23.87 3.50
C LYS A 134 -7.24 23.75 4.85
N TRP A 135 -7.19 22.52 5.38
CA TRP A 135 -6.46 22.26 6.62
C TRP A 135 -4.95 22.56 6.46
N TYR A 136 -4.33 22.12 5.36
CA TYR A 136 -2.93 22.40 5.08
C TYR A 136 -2.67 23.91 5.02
N LEU A 137 -3.47 24.67 4.28
CA LEU A 137 -3.31 26.11 4.15
C LEU A 137 -3.47 26.85 5.50
N ALA A 138 -4.39 26.38 6.35
CA ALA A 138 -4.60 26.94 7.68
C ALA A 138 -3.40 26.69 8.63
N ASN A 139 -2.66 25.59 8.45
CA ASN A 139 -1.54 25.20 9.30
C ASN A 139 -0.17 25.30 8.59
N GLN A 140 -0.14 25.94 7.41
CA GLN A 140 1.03 25.96 6.53
C GLN A 140 2.30 26.51 7.22
N LYS A 141 2.14 27.54 8.04
CA LYS A 141 3.27 28.17 8.72
C LYS A 141 3.97 27.19 9.69
N GLU A 142 3.19 26.49 10.48
CA GLU A 142 3.68 25.50 11.45
C GLU A 142 4.32 24.32 10.71
N LEU A 143 3.65 23.80 9.69
CA LEU A 143 4.13 22.68 8.90
C LEU A 143 5.45 22.99 8.17
N LEU A 144 5.60 24.18 7.60
CA LEU A 144 6.83 24.60 6.93
C LEU A 144 8.00 24.82 7.89
N ASN A 145 7.72 25.07 9.17
CA ASN A 145 8.74 25.22 10.20
C ASN A 145 9.12 23.91 10.89
N MET A 146 8.37 22.84 10.64
CA MET A 146 8.64 21.53 11.22
C MET A 146 10.04 21.02 10.83
N ARG A 147 10.78 20.49 11.80
CA ARG A 147 12.13 19.92 11.60
C ARG A 147 12.19 18.42 11.89
N LYS A 148 11.23 17.92 12.61
CA LYS A 148 11.02 16.51 12.93
C LYS A 148 9.53 16.26 13.05
N GLY A 149 9.12 15.02 12.91
CA GLY A 149 7.71 14.68 13.03
C GLY A 149 7.48 13.20 13.25
N CYS A 150 6.28 12.88 13.65
CA CYS A 150 5.81 11.50 13.65
C CYS A 150 4.39 11.40 13.14
N VAL A 151 4.06 10.23 12.65
CA VAL A 151 2.70 9.84 12.30
C VAL A 151 2.37 8.58 13.09
N ALA A 152 1.34 8.62 13.90
CA ALA A 152 0.94 7.48 14.73
C ALA A 152 -0.45 6.99 14.35
N ALA A 153 -0.63 5.68 14.29
CA ALA A 153 -1.91 5.08 13.93
C ALA A 153 -2.08 3.67 14.49
N TYR A 154 -3.33 3.22 14.56
CA TYR A 154 -3.71 1.88 14.99
C TYR A 154 -4.05 0.94 13.85
N GLY A 155 -3.80 -0.35 14.06
CA GLY A 155 -4.30 -1.44 13.22
C GLY A 155 -3.92 -1.27 11.75
N LEU A 156 -4.90 -1.34 10.84
CA LEU A 156 -4.64 -1.20 9.41
C LEU A 156 -4.08 0.19 9.03
N ASN A 157 -4.45 1.23 9.78
CA ASN A 157 -3.95 2.58 9.53
C ASN A 157 -2.46 2.73 9.86
N TYR A 158 -1.86 1.80 10.61
CA TYR A 158 -0.41 1.78 10.80
C TYR A 158 0.35 1.62 9.48
N CYS A 159 -0.17 0.83 8.54
CA CYS A 159 0.41 0.74 7.20
C CYS A 159 0.42 2.11 6.49
N THR A 160 -0.64 2.90 6.68
CA THR A 160 -0.72 4.27 6.15
C THR A 160 0.25 5.21 6.87
N ALA A 161 0.49 5.03 8.18
CA ALA A 161 1.48 5.80 8.91
C ALA A 161 2.92 5.54 8.41
N ILE A 162 3.24 4.29 8.07
CA ILE A 162 4.54 3.93 7.46
C ILE A 162 4.68 4.55 6.06
N GLU A 163 3.64 4.54 5.25
CA GLU A 163 3.68 5.20 3.93
C GLU A 163 3.80 6.72 4.09
N ALA A 164 3.10 7.32 5.06
CA ALA A 164 3.20 8.74 5.37
C ALA A 164 4.61 9.13 5.83
N GLU A 165 5.29 8.29 6.64
CA GLU A 165 6.71 8.47 6.99
C GLU A 165 7.54 8.66 5.72
N LEU A 166 7.39 7.74 4.74
CA LEU A 166 8.14 7.79 3.50
C LEU A 166 7.81 9.05 2.70
N LYS A 167 6.53 9.35 2.49
CA LYS A 167 6.09 10.51 1.70
C LYS A 167 6.50 11.84 2.32
N LEU A 168 6.41 11.97 3.63
CA LEU A 168 6.86 13.16 4.34
C LEU A 168 8.38 13.27 4.29
N PHE A 169 9.12 12.17 4.46
CA PHE A 169 10.58 12.19 4.33
C PHE A 169 11.02 12.62 2.93
N GLU A 170 10.37 12.11 1.87
CA GLU A 170 10.65 12.46 0.49
C GLU A 170 10.38 13.94 0.18
N THR A 171 9.38 14.54 0.80
CA THR A 171 8.92 15.91 0.54
C THR A 171 9.54 16.94 1.47
N PHE A 172 9.48 16.74 2.78
CA PHE A 172 10.05 17.65 3.79
C PHE A 172 11.57 17.54 3.88
N LYS A 173 12.13 16.37 3.58
CA LYS A 173 13.56 16.06 3.74
C LYS A 173 14.07 16.24 5.18
N HIS A 174 13.18 16.09 6.14
CA HIS A 174 13.46 16.06 7.57
C HIS A 174 13.03 14.72 8.16
N PRO A 175 13.61 14.31 9.31
CA PRO A 175 13.24 13.07 9.95
C PRO A 175 11.74 13.02 10.31
N VAL A 176 11.05 12.05 9.77
CA VAL A 176 9.67 11.69 10.12
C VAL A 176 9.64 10.21 10.42
N ARG A 177 8.85 9.78 11.41
CA ARG A 177 8.72 8.39 11.80
C ARG A 177 7.26 7.97 11.90
N GLY A 178 6.93 6.79 11.33
CA GLY A 178 5.66 6.12 11.52
C GLY A 178 5.69 5.23 12.77
N TYR A 179 4.69 5.37 13.63
CA TYR A 179 4.56 4.56 14.83
C TYR A 179 3.21 3.87 14.90
N GLU A 180 3.21 2.65 15.41
CA GLU A 180 2.01 2.10 16.00
C GLU A 180 1.72 2.90 17.29
N MET A 181 0.44 3.20 17.56
CA MET A 181 0.08 4.17 18.62
C MET A 181 0.56 3.75 20.00
N GLU A 182 0.43 2.46 20.36
CA GLU A 182 0.90 1.96 21.65
C GLU A 182 2.43 2.02 21.77
N GLU A 183 3.15 1.67 20.69
CA GLU A 183 4.62 1.76 20.68
C GLU A 183 5.10 3.20 20.82
N MET A 184 4.35 4.17 20.30
CA MET A 184 4.68 5.59 20.41
C MET A 184 4.73 6.06 21.86
N ILE A 185 3.83 5.57 22.73
CA ILE A 185 3.77 5.96 24.14
C ILE A 185 4.82 5.26 25.03
N HIS A 186 5.52 4.24 24.50
CA HIS A 186 6.53 3.49 25.24
C HIS A 186 7.98 3.99 25.06
N GLY A 187 8.15 5.26 24.71
CA GLY A 187 9.47 5.85 24.60
C GLY A 187 9.57 6.98 23.57
N PRO A 188 9.15 6.79 22.32
CA PRO A 188 9.25 7.82 21.28
C PRO A 188 8.69 9.19 21.67
N GLN A 189 7.60 9.22 22.45
CA GLN A 189 7.01 10.45 22.96
C GLN A 189 7.99 11.30 23.80
N MET A 190 9.02 10.69 24.37
CA MET A 190 10.04 11.40 25.16
C MET A 190 10.99 12.25 24.29
N ALA A 191 10.93 12.06 22.96
CA ALA A 191 11.68 12.88 22.01
C ALA A 191 10.93 14.14 21.55
N PHE A 192 9.70 14.37 22.06
CA PHE A 192 8.94 15.59 21.82
C PHE A 192 9.31 16.63 22.88
N ASP A 193 9.86 17.72 22.44
CA ASP A 193 10.19 18.90 23.20
C ASP A 193 9.41 20.10 22.65
N GLU A 194 9.51 21.24 23.31
CA GLU A 194 8.76 22.45 22.96
C GLU A 194 9.32 23.20 21.74
N ASP A 195 10.36 22.65 21.05
CA ASP A 195 11.03 23.28 19.90
C ASP A 195 10.50 22.79 18.55
#